data_ba6a2683d4ecfb5d4c66cfce88d98c7a
#
_entry.id   ba6a2683d4ecfb5d4c66cfce88d98c7a
#
_cell.length_a   1.000
_cell.length_b   1.000
_cell.length_c   1.000
_cell.angle_alpha   90.00
_cell.angle_beta   90.00
_cell.angle_gamma   90.00
#
_symmetry.space_group_name_H-M   'P 1'
#
loop_
_entity.id
_entity.type
_entity.pdbx_description
1 polymer ?
#
loop_
_entity_poly.entity_id
_entity_poly.type
_entity_poly.pdbx_seq_one_letter_code
_entity_poly.pdbx_strand_id
1 'polypeptide(L)'
;MPLPLPHLIVEPDDGVGPVRDFINTAKKSLLIKQFTYTEESLLQAVVDRKNAGVDVRVMLNPKRSGGDRANDDTFDFFKKNGVNIQWANPKFYVTHEKSIVVDGEAALIATFNLCTKYFTLTRDYGIITQDPARVAQVVEGFNADWEHRDWLPTGGTGLLWSNANSRAHMAAFIDAAKHKLVVQHPKFVDAVITDRLMAAAERGVHVRVLCGGKHGISDWDILDTFASLRVLKRFGVKVHKQMNLRLHAKLIIADNEHALVGSMNIDRSAFDLRRELGTTIKDGAVVKQLIEVFESDWDSSHSYDPPDPLDPAKHKEETGFPDDKDLQHE
;
A
#
# COMPACT_ATOMS: atom_id res chain seq x y z
N MET A 1 5.73 21.97 -15.26
CA MET A 1 5.60 21.02 -16.39
C MET A 1 4.76 19.85 -15.89
N PRO A 2 3.86 19.27 -16.70
CA PRO A 2 3.16 18.07 -16.27
C PRO A 2 4.19 16.95 -16.00
N LEU A 3 3.96 16.17 -14.93
CA LEU A 3 4.81 15.03 -14.58
C LEU A 3 4.77 13.98 -15.72
N PRO A 4 5.90 13.36 -16.09
CA PRO A 4 5.87 12.22 -17.02
C PRO A 4 5.04 11.10 -16.39
N LEU A 5 4.19 10.43 -17.18
CA LEU A 5 3.27 9.41 -16.68
C LEU A 5 3.51 8.07 -17.39
N PRO A 6 3.38 6.95 -16.67
CA PRO A 6 3.09 6.86 -15.23
C PRO A 6 4.19 7.49 -14.38
N HIS A 7 3.84 8.09 -13.22
CA HIS A 7 4.79 8.72 -12.31
C HIS A 7 4.88 7.94 -11.00
N LEU A 8 6.11 7.67 -10.57
CA LEU A 8 6.42 7.03 -9.31
C LEU A 8 6.64 8.09 -8.23
N ILE A 9 6.04 7.89 -7.08
CA ILE A 9 6.35 8.60 -5.84
C ILE A 9 7.05 7.62 -4.91
N VAL A 10 8.18 8.02 -4.33
CA VAL A 10 8.98 7.20 -3.41
C VAL A 10 9.08 7.91 -2.07
N GLU A 11 8.50 7.34 -1.03
CA GLU A 11 8.60 7.92 0.31
C GLU A 11 9.71 7.25 1.13
N PRO A 12 10.42 8.03 1.96
CA PRO A 12 10.22 9.45 2.27
C PRO A 12 10.99 10.41 1.35
N ASP A 13 11.61 9.91 0.27
CA ASP A 13 12.56 10.67 -0.55
C ASP A 13 11.89 11.85 -1.26
N ASP A 14 10.64 11.69 -1.73
CA ASP A 14 9.87 12.73 -2.43
C ASP A 14 9.05 13.62 -1.47
N GLY A 15 8.71 13.12 -0.30
CA GLY A 15 7.92 13.81 0.71
C GLY A 15 6.50 14.16 0.23
N VAL A 16 5.81 15.02 0.98
CA VAL A 16 4.40 15.37 0.75
C VAL A 16 4.15 16.15 -0.56
N GLY A 17 5.19 16.75 -1.14
CA GLY A 17 5.10 17.64 -2.29
C GLY A 17 4.33 17.08 -3.48
N PRO A 18 4.73 15.94 -4.06
CA PRO A 18 4.08 15.36 -5.24
C PRO A 18 2.59 15.06 -5.04
N VAL A 19 2.19 14.60 -3.85
CA VAL A 19 0.78 14.33 -3.55
C VAL A 19 -0.03 15.62 -3.48
N ARG A 20 0.51 16.66 -2.82
CA ARG A 20 -0.11 17.98 -2.76
C ARG A 20 -0.26 18.59 -4.15
N ASP A 21 0.79 18.51 -4.95
CA ASP A 21 0.79 19.05 -6.29
C ASP A 21 -0.22 18.31 -7.18
N PHE A 22 -0.33 16.99 -7.04
CA PHE A 22 -1.35 16.19 -7.72
C PHE A 22 -2.78 16.62 -7.35
N ILE A 23 -3.09 16.78 -6.05
CA ILE A 23 -4.38 17.32 -5.59
C ILE A 23 -4.64 18.69 -6.22
N ASN A 24 -3.65 19.58 -6.27
CA ASN A 24 -3.76 20.93 -6.79
C ASN A 24 -4.02 20.99 -8.31
N THR A 25 -3.79 19.90 -9.06
CA THR A 25 -4.13 19.85 -10.50
C THR A 25 -5.64 19.72 -10.75
N ALA A 26 -6.43 19.35 -9.76
CA ALA A 26 -7.88 19.15 -9.91
C ALA A 26 -8.60 20.45 -10.34
N LYS A 27 -9.41 20.36 -11.40
CA LYS A 27 -10.19 21.48 -11.96
C LYS A 27 -11.68 21.22 -12.00
N LYS A 28 -12.09 19.94 -12.12
CA LYS A 28 -13.50 19.53 -12.26
C LYS A 28 -13.94 18.69 -11.07
N SER A 29 -13.17 17.66 -10.72
CA SER A 29 -13.52 16.73 -9.64
C SER A 29 -12.29 16.19 -8.93
N LEU A 30 -12.46 15.88 -7.64
CA LEU A 30 -11.45 15.28 -6.79
C LEU A 30 -12.09 14.20 -5.92
N LEU A 31 -11.72 12.95 -6.12
CA LEU A 31 -12.20 11.81 -5.36
C LEU A 31 -11.07 11.28 -4.50
N ILE A 32 -11.26 11.18 -3.20
CA ILE A 32 -10.24 10.68 -2.25
C ILE A 32 -10.84 9.56 -1.42
N LYS A 33 -10.17 8.39 -1.40
CA LYS A 33 -10.47 7.29 -0.50
C LYS A 33 -9.22 6.96 0.31
N GLN A 34 -9.33 7.04 1.65
CA GLN A 34 -8.17 6.89 2.54
C GLN A 34 -8.50 6.10 3.80
N PHE A 35 -7.50 5.31 4.24
CA PHE A 35 -7.57 4.62 5.53
C PHE A 35 -7.30 5.58 6.70
N THR A 36 -6.21 6.37 6.64
CA THR A 36 -5.92 7.43 7.61
C THR A 36 -5.46 8.68 6.89
N TYR A 37 -6.01 9.85 7.27
CA TYR A 37 -5.73 11.13 6.63
C TYR A 37 -5.66 12.25 7.67
N THR A 38 -4.44 12.70 8.02
CA THR A 38 -4.21 13.71 9.06
C THR A 38 -3.15 14.74 8.67
N GLU A 39 -2.55 14.66 7.46
CA GLU A 39 -1.52 15.61 7.01
C GLU A 39 -2.15 16.97 6.68
N GLU A 40 -1.86 17.98 7.51
CA GLU A 40 -2.50 19.30 7.47
C GLU A 40 -2.37 20.02 6.12
N SER A 41 -1.19 19.94 5.49
CA SER A 41 -0.96 20.60 4.20
C SER A 41 -1.81 20.00 3.08
N LEU A 42 -2.10 18.69 3.14
CA LEU A 42 -2.99 18.02 2.21
C LEU A 42 -4.47 18.27 2.52
N LEU A 43 -4.84 18.37 3.81
CA LEU A 43 -6.20 18.77 4.20
C LEU A 43 -6.53 20.15 3.65
N GLN A 44 -5.61 21.12 3.80
CA GLN A 44 -5.79 22.47 3.28
C GLN A 44 -5.88 22.49 1.75
N ALA A 45 -5.03 21.72 1.04
CA ALA A 45 -5.10 21.62 -0.42
C ALA A 45 -6.47 21.15 -0.92
N VAL A 46 -7.11 20.20 -0.23
CA VAL A 46 -8.46 19.72 -0.56
C VAL A 46 -9.51 20.82 -0.36
N VAL A 47 -9.44 21.55 0.76
CA VAL A 47 -10.34 22.68 1.03
C VAL A 47 -10.16 23.79 -0.03
N ASP A 48 -8.94 24.06 -0.44
CA ASP A 48 -8.64 25.05 -1.48
C ASP A 48 -9.25 24.64 -2.83
N ARG A 49 -9.19 23.36 -3.22
CA ARG A 49 -9.85 22.86 -4.43
C ARG A 49 -11.37 23.00 -4.35
N LYS A 50 -11.97 22.62 -3.23
CA LYS A 50 -13.40 22.81 -3.00
C LYS A 50 -13.81 24.29 -3.11
N ASN A 51 -13.03 25.20 -2.51
CA ASN A 51 -13.29 26.63 -2.58
C ASN A 51 -13.09 27.21 -4.01
N ALA A 52 -12.24 26.58 -4.82
CA ALA A 52 -12.08 26.89 -6.24
C ALA A 52 -13.20 26.34 -7.14
N GLY A 53 -14.23 25.69 -6.55
CA GLY A 53 -15.38 25.17 -7.28
C GLY A 53 -15.25 23.73 -7.81
N VAL A 54 -14.20 23.01 -7.39
CA VAL A 54 -14.03 21.58 -7.73
C VAL A 54 -15.06 20.73 -6.96
N ASP A 55 -15.68 19.75 -7.62
CA ASP A 55 -16.52 18.72 -6.97
C ASP A 55 -15.63 17.78 -6.18
N VAL A 56 -15.53 17.98 -4.87
CA VAL A 56 -14.69 17.20 -3.97
C VAL A 56 -15.52 16.21 -3.18
N ARG A 57 -15.15 14.92 -3.27
CA ARG A 57 -15.74 13.85 -2.47
C ARG A 57 -14.64 13.07 -1.74
N VAL A 58 -14.76 12.98 -0.43
CA VAL A 58 -13.80 12.28 0.44
C VAL A 58 -14.49 11.14 1.17
N MET A 59 -13.86 9.97 1.18
CA MET A 59 -14.30 8.78 1.89
C MET A 59 -13.18 8.33 2.84
N LEU A 60 -13.47 8.30 4.15
CA LEU A 60 -12.50 7.92 5.18
C LEU A 60 -12.95 6.66 5.91
N ASN A 61 -11.98 5.83 6.24
CA ASN A 61 -12.22 4.68 7.10
C ASN A 61 -12.61 5.15 8.52
N PRO A 62 -13.72 4.66 9.11
CA PRO A 62 -14.25 5.20 10.39
C PRO A 62 -13.41 4.84 11.60
N LYS A 63 -12.75 3.68 11.61
CA LYS A 63 -11.91 3.21 12.71
C LYS A 63 -10.92 2.14 12.23
N ARG A 64 -9.73 2.12 12.82
CA ARG A 64 -8.72 1.07 12.59
C ARG A 64 -9.16 -0.26 13.21
N SER A 65 -8.48 -1.35 12.85
CA SER A 65 -8.77 -2.69 13.40
C SER A 65 -8.70 -2.74 14.94
N GLY A 66 -7.82 -1.96 15.57
CA GLY A 66 -7.72 -1.79 17.01
C GLY A 66 -8.80 -0.91 17.66
N GLY A 67 -9.73 -0.35 16.87
CA GLY A 67 -10.80 0.52 17.36
C GLY A 67 -10.46 2.02 17.40
N ASP A 68 -9.23 2.42 17.12
CA ASP A 68 -8.79 3.80 17.06
C ASP A 68 -9.52 4.58 15.95
N ARG A 69 -9.92 5.81 16.26
CA ARG A 69 -10.72 6.71 15.42
C ARG A 69 -9.88 7.90 14.91
N ALA A 70 -8.72 7.62 14.35
CA ALA A 70 -7.73 8.62 13.93
C ALA A 70 -8.26 9.66 12.91
N ASN A 71 -9.38 9.40 12.25
CA ASN A 71 -9.96 10.29 11.23
C ASN A 71 -11.07 11.22 11.76
N ASP A 72 -11.44 11.17 13.04
CA ASP A 72 -12.60 11.95 13.52
C ASP A 72 -12.36 13.46 13.34
N ASP A 73 -11.19 13.96 13.76
CA ASP A 73 -10.86 15.39 13.62
C ASP A 73 -10.81 15.81 12.13
N THR A 74 -10.27 14.97 11.26
CA THR A 74 -10.25 15.21 9.82
C THR A 74 -11.65 15.23 9.22
N PHE A 75 -12.52 14.32 9.65
CA PHE A 75 -13.90 14.27 9.21
C PHE A 75 -14.65 15.56 9.58
N ASP A 76 -14.51 16.00 10.82
CA ASP A 76 -15.12 17.24 11.31
C ASP A 76 -14.54 18.48 10.62
N PHE A 77 -13.22 18.50 10.40
CA PHE A 77 -12.56 19.57 9.65
C PHE A 77 -13.12 19.71 8.23
N PHE A 78 -13.21 18.63 7.48
CA PHE A 78 -13.75 18.65 6.11
C PHE A 78 -15.23 19.03 6.09
N LYS A 79 -16.01 18.48 7.00
CA LYS A 79 -17.45 18.79 7.11
C LYS A 79 -17.67 20.28 7.42
N LYS A 80 -16.90 20.85 8.36
CA LYS A 80 -16.94 22.28 8.72
C LYS A 80 -16.58 23.19 7.53
N ASN A 81 -15.68 22.75 6.66
CA ASN A 81 -15.28 23.48 5.46
C ASN A 81 -16.14 23.16 4.22
N GLY A 82 -17.26 22.46 4.39
CA GLY A 82 -18.24 22.19 3.34
C GLY A 82 -17.75 21.21 2.26
N VAL A 83 -16.73 20.40 2.56
CA VAL A 83 -16.32 19.27 1.70
C VAL A 83 -17.35 18.17 1.82
N ASN A 84 -17.71 17.54 0.70
CA ASN A 84 -18.62 16.39 0.69
C ASN A 84 -17.85 15.16 1.18
N ILE A 85 -18.09 14.77 2.43
CA ILE A 85 -17.38 13.69 3.11
C ILE A 85 -18.33 12.68 3.71
N GLN A 86 -17.97 11.41 3.64
CA GLN A 86 -18.65 10.33 4.35
C GLN A 86 -17.69 9.26 4.86
N TRP A 87 -18.15 8.47 5.80
CA TRP A 87 -17.46 7.26 6.23
C TRP A 87 -17.52 6.18 5.15
N ALA A 88 -16.47 5.40 5.06
CA ALA A 88 -16.34 4.31 4.09
C ALA A 88 -17.46 3.26 4.25
N ASN A 89 -17.70 2.52 3.17
CA ASN A 89 -18.75 1.52 3.10
C ASN A 89 -18.61 0.48 4.23
N PRO A 90 -19.60 0.35 5.13
CA PRO A 90 -19.54 -0.53 6.30
C PRO A 90 -19.58 -2.03 5.94
N LYS A 91 -19.79 -2.39 4.68
CA LYS A 91 -19.67 -3.76 4.19
C LYS A 91 -18.27 -4.34 4.42
N PHE A 92 -17.24 -3.50 4.36
CA PHE A 92 -15.86 -3.92 4.56
C PHE A 92 -15.45 -3.77 6.02
N TYR A 93 -14.69 -4.75 6.52
CA TYR A 93 -14.16 -4.71 7.90
C TYR A 93 -13.37 -3.41 8.16
N VAL A 94 -12.51 -3.04 7.22
CA VAL A 94 -11.92 -1.70 7.07
C VAL A 94 -11.75 -1.37 5.60
N THR A 95 -11.81 -0.08 5.25
CA THR A 95 -11.39 0.42 3.95
C THR A 95 -9.94 0.86 4.07
N HIS A 96 -9.03 0.02 3.58
CA HIS A 96 -7.59 0.24 3.64
C HIS A 96 -7.00 0.72 2.30
N GLU A 97 -7.82 0.91 1.30
CA GLU A 97 -7.47 1.55 0.02
C GLU A 97 -6.93 2.96 0.23
N LYS A 98 -5.93 3.32 -0.57
CA LYS A 98 -5.31 4.64 -0.62
C LYS A 98 -5.27 5.11 -2.07
N SER A 99 -6.30 5.87 -2.45
CA SER A 99 -6.44 6.36 -3.82
C SER A 99 -6.92 7.80 -3.89
N ILE A 100 -6.44 8.52 -4.90
CA ILE A 100 -6.90 9.87 -5.25
C ILE A 100 -7.16 9.88 -6.75
N VAL A 101 -8.33 10.36 -7.18
CA VAL A 101 -8.64 10.55 -8.60
C VAL A 101 -8.87 12.03 -8.86
N VAL A 102 -8.19 12.54 -9.87
CA VAL A 102 -8.29 13.93 -10.33
C VAL A 102 -9.00 13.96 -11.69
N ASP A 103 -10.08 14.73 -11.76
CA ASP A 103 -10.88 15.03 -12.96
C ASP A 103 -11.40 13.82 -13.72
N GLY A 104 -11.32 12.61 -13.16
CA GLY A 104 -11.59 11.35 -13.85
C GLY A 104 -10.55 11.04 -14.95
N GLU A 105 -9.42 11.72 -14.95
CA GLU A 105 -8.37 11.65 -15.98
C GLU A 105 -7.05 11.05 -15.45
N ALA A 106 -6.80 11.15 -14.13
CA ALA A 106 -5.62 10.59 -13.49
C ALA A 106 -5.97 9.99 -12.12
N ALA A 107 -5.27 8.92 -11.73
CA ALA A 107 -5.42 8.27 -10.44
C ALA A 107 -4.07 8.02 -9.77
N LEU A 108 -3.94 8.38 -8.49
CA LEU A 108 -2.88 7.91 -7.60
C LEU A 108 -3.36 6.66 -6.87
N ILE A 109 -2.54 5.62 -6.90
CA ILE A 109 -2.70 4.37 -6.13
C ILE A 109 -1.45 4.24 -5.25
N ALA A 110 -1.62 4.22 -3.93
CA ALA A 110 -0.50 4.31 -3.00
C ALA A 110 -0.47 3.18 -1.97
N THR A 111 0.72 2.97 -1.39
CA THR A 111 0.91 2.12 -0.22
C THR A 111 0.75 2.89 1.08
N PHE A 112 0.99 4.21 1.06
CA PHE A 112 1.04 5.11 2.21
C PHE A 112 -0.32 5.72 2.56
N ASN A 113 -0.49 6.03 3.84
CA ASN A 113 -1.58 6.88 4.33
C ASN A 113 -1.19 8.35 4.22
N LEU A 114 -2.16 9.27 4.23
CA LEU A 114 -1.91 10.70 4.18
C LEU A 114 -1.68 11.28 5.59
N CYS A 115 -0.59 10.83 6.23
CA CYS A 115 -0.14 11.29 7.54
C CYS A 115 1.35 11.61 7.47
N THR A 116 1.82 12.61 8.20
CA THR A 116 3.21 13.12 8.19
C THR A 116 4.27 12.02 8.28
N LYS A 117 4.06 11.02 9.12
CA LYS A 117 5.00 9.90 9.31
C LYS A 117 5.29 9.09 8.04
N TYR A 118 4.32 8.96 7.12
CA TYR A 118 4.51 8.24 5.87
C TYR A 118 5.34 9.03 4.86
N PHE A 119 5.39 10.34 5.00
CA PHE A 119 6.21 11.23 4.18
C PHE A 119 7.61 11.48 4.75
N THR A 120 7.93 10.93 5.95
CA THR A 120 9.18 11.26 6.66
C THR A 120 9.93 10.06 7.23
N LEU A 121 9.26 8.94 7.53
CA LEU A 121 9.82 7.84 8.31
C LEU A 121 9.69 6.46 7.66
N THR A 122 8.80 6.31 6.66
CA THR A 122 8.49 4.99 6.10
C THR A 122 8.95 4.87 4.65
N ARG A 123 9.38 3.66 4.25
CA ARG A 123 9.51 3.32 2.83
C ARG A 123 8.15 2.94 2.30
N ASP A 124 7.67 3.72 1.34
CA ASP A 124 6.38 3.58 0.68
C ASP A 124 6.45 3.98 -0.79
N TYR A 125 5.40 3.64 -1.56
CA TYR A 125 5.32 3.94 -2.98
C TYR A 125 3.94 4.43 -3.38
N GLY A 126 3.89 5.32 -4.38
CA GLY A 126 2.68 5.76 -5.05
C GLY A 126 2.84 5.75 -6.57
N ILE A 127 1.81 5.33 -7.28
CA ILE A 127 1.79 5.33 -8.75
C ILE A 127 0.67 6.24 -9.23
N ILE A 128 1.03 7.30 -9.95
CA ILE A 128 0.07 8.13 -10.67
C ILE A 128 -0.04 7.58 -12.10
N THR A 129 -1.25 7.22 -12.51
CA THR A 129 -1.56 6.71 -13.84
C THR A 129 -2.61 7.57 -14.54
N GLN A 130 -2.52 7.67 -15.88
CA GLN A 130 -3.56 8.23 -16.75
C GLN A 130 -4.10 7.17 -17.72
N ASP A 131 -3.86 5.88 -17.46
CA ASP A 131 -4.49 4.83 -18.24
C ASP A 131 -6.03 4.92 -18.07
N PRO A 132 -6.77 5.20 -19.16
CA PRO A 132 -8.20 5.50 -19.04
C PRO A 132 -9.01 4.34 -18.46
N ALA A 133 -8.63 3.08 -18.75
CA ALA A 133 -9.35 1.91 -18.26
C ALA A 133 -9.13 1.73 -16.75
N ARG A 134 -7.91 1.99 -16.26
CA ARG A 134 -7.61 1.96 -14.83
C ARG A 134 -8.31 3.08 -14.09
N VAL A 135 -8.21 4.32 -14.60
CA VAL A 135 -8.85 5.48 -13.96
C VAL A 135 -10.36 5.27 -13.89
N ALA A 136 -11.00 4.85 -15.00
CA ALA A 136 -12.43 4.57 -15.03
C ALA A 136 -12.84 3.52 -13.99
N GLN A 137 -12.06 2.43 -13.86
CA GLN A 137 -12.35 1.38 -12.87
C GLN A 137 -12.18 1.87 -11.41
N VAL A 138 -11.20 2.75 -11.14
CA VAL A 138 -11.05 3.35 -9.80
C VAL A 138 -12.24 4.26 -9.49
N VAL A 139 -12.70 5.06 -10.47
CA VAL A 139 -13.92 5.89 -10.34
C VAL A 139 -15.16 5.05 -10.09
N GLU A 140 -15.35 3.95 -10.84
CA GLU A 140 -16.49 3.02 -10.64
C GLU A 140 -16.47 2.41 -9.23
N GLY A 141 -15.31 1.93 -8.78
CA GLY A 141 -15.14 1.37 -7.43
C GLY A 141 -15.37 2.40 -6.34
N PHE A 142 -14.92 3.65 -6.56
CA PHE A 142 -15.21 4.76 -5.65
C PHE A 142 -16.71 5.04 -5.57
N ASN A 143 -17.38 5.19 -6.70
CA ASN A 143 -18.83 5.50 -6.74
C ASN A 143 -19.68 4.36 -6.14
N ALA A 144 -19.32 3.11 -6.42
CA ALA A 144 -19.99 1.96 -5.83
C ALA A 144 -19.90 1.95 -4.30
N ASP A 145 -18.70 2.21 -3.76
CA ASP A 145 -18.49 2.29 -2.32
C ASP A 145 -19.17 3.53 -1.70
N TRP A 146 -19.20 4.64 -2.43
CA TRP A 146 -19.92 5.87 -2.03
C TRP A 146 -21.43 5.67 -1.91
N GLU A 147 -21.99 4.93 -2.86
CA GLU A 147 -23.43 4.62 -2.92
C GLU A 147 -23.80 3.37 -2.09
N HIS A 148 -22.84 2.73 -1.44
CA HIS A 148 -23.00 1.47 -0.69
C HIS A 148 -23.63 0.34 -1.53
N ARG A 149 -23.36 0.30 -2.82
CA ARG A 149 -23.87 -0.75 -3.71
C ARG A 149 -22.81 -1.82 -3.99
N ASP A 150 -23.27 -3.01 -4.33
CA ASP A 150 -22.41 -4.10 -4.76
C ASP A 150 -21.73 -3.78 -6.09
N TRP A 151 -20.46 -4.11 -6.17
CA TRP A 151 -19.65 -3.91 -7.36
C TRP A 151 -18.51 -4.94 -7.42
N LEU A 152 -18.23 -5.41 -8.62
CA LEU A 152 -17.09 -6.26 -8.94
C LEU A 152 -16.27 -5.63 -10.08
N PRO A 153 -14.94 -5.65 -10.01
CA PRO A 153 -14.11 -5.09 -11.06
C PRO A 153 -14.26 -5.90 -12.35
N THR A 154 -14.26 -5.21 -13.49
CA THR A 154 -14.06 -5.86 -14.79
C THR A 154 -12.61 -6.28 -14.96
N GLY A 155 -12.34 -7.39 -15.65
CA GLY A 155 -10.97 -7.90 -15.86
C GLY A 155 -10.15 -7.02 -16.82
N GLY A 156 -8.85 -7.29 -16.90
CA GLY A 156 -7.97 -6.77 -17.96
C GLY A 156 -7.28 -5.43 -17.68
N THR A 157 -7.61 -4.71 -16.60
CA THR A 157 -7.00 -3.41 -16.30
C THR A 157 -5.62 -3.51 -15.63
N GLY A 158 -5.28 -4.67 -15.06
CA GLY A 158 -4.09 -4.82 -14.22
C GLY A 158 -4.24 -4.23 -12.82
N LEU A 159 -5.46 -3.85 -12.42
CA LEU A 159 -5.80 -3.49 -11.05
C LEU A 159 -6.13 -4.73 -10.23
N LEU A 160 -5.74 -4.70 -8.96
CA LEU A 160 -6.02 -5.72 -7.97
C LEU A 160 -6.99 -5.14 -6.93
N TRP A 161 -8.14 -5.77 -6.79
CA TRP A 161 -9.16 -5.38 -5.83
C TRP A 161 -9.38 -6.48 -4.80
N SER A 162 -9.32 -6.16 -3.53
CA SER A 162 -9.65 -7.11 -2.48
C SER A 162 -11.14 -7.46 -2.47
N ASN A 163 -11.46 -8.60 -1.92
CA ASN A 163 -12.74 -9.29 -1.95
C ASN A 163 -13.19 -9.71 -3.36
N ALA A 164 -12.30 -9.59 -4.37
CA ALA A 164 -12.60 -9.97 -5.74
C ALA A 164 -11.46 -10.77 -6.38
N ASN A 165 -10.43 -10.09 -6.87
CA ASN A 165 -9.39 -10.72 -7.68
C ASN A 165 -7.96 -10.62 -7.12
N SER A 166 -7.74 -9.86 -6.02
CA SER A 166 -6.39 -9.47 -5.59
C SER A 166 -5.48 -10.65 -5.24
N ARG A 167 -5.94 -11.63 -4.44
CA ARG A 167 -5.13 -12.81 -4.10
C ARG A 167 -4.77 -13.62 -5.34
N ALA A 168 -5.75 -13.89 -6.21
CA ALA A 168 -5.51 -14.67 -7.42
C ALA A 168 -4.54 -13.96 -8.39
N HIS A 169 -4.69 -12.64 -8.56
CA HIS A 169 -3.79 -11.85 -9.40
C HIS A 169 -2.38 -11.75 -8.81
N MET A 170 -2.24 -11.56 -7.49
CA MET A 170 -0.93 -11.56 -6.83
C MET A 170 -0.25 -12.93 -6.94
N ALA A 171 -0.98 -14.02 -6.73
CA ALA A 171 -0.49 -15.38 -6.91
C ALA A 171 -0.01 -15.61 -8.35
N ALA A 172 -0.84 -15.28 -9.34
CA ALA A 172 -0.47 -15.40 -10.76
C ALA A 172 0.75 -14.52 -11.13
N PHE A 173 0.88 -13.34 -10.53
CA PHE A 173 2.04 -12.46 -10.72
C PHE A 173 3.33 -13.13 -10.21
N ILE A 174 3.30 -13.76 -9.05
CA ILE A 174 4.42 -14.51 -8.47
C ILE A 174 4.73 -15.76 -9.31
N ASP A 175 3.70 -16.49 -9.75
CA ASP A 175 3.86 -17.70 -10.57
C ASP A 175 4.47 -17.42 -11.94
N ALA A 176 4.27 -16.22 -12.49
CA ALA A 176 4.81 -15.81 -13.77
C ALA A 176 6.32 -15.51 -13.74
N ALA A 177 6.91 -15.29 -12.57
CA ALA A 177 8.34 -15.01 -12.43
C ALA A 177 9.20 -16.22 -12.86
N LYS A 178 10.23 -15.95 -13.67
CA LYS A 178 11.12 -16.98 -14.27
C LYS A 178 12.52 -16.97 -13.70
N HIS A 179 13.05 -15.82 -13.35
CA HIS A 179 14.46 -15.65 -12.97
C HIS A 179 14.64 -14.97 -11.62
N LYS A 180 13.93 -13.89 -11.36
CA LYS A 180 14.13 -13.05 -10.17
C LYS A 180 12.78 -12.56 -9.64
N LEU A 181 12.63 -12.65 -8.33
CA LEU A 181 11.48 -12.09 -7.63
C LEU A 181 11.98 -11.33 -6.40
N VAL A 182 11.63 -10.06 -6.29
CA VAL A 182 11.90 -9.27 -5.10
C VAL A 182 10.59 -8.83 -4.46
N VAL A 183 10.54 -8.93 -3.14
CA VAL A 183 9.36 -8.60 -2.33
C VAL A 183 9.80 -7.67 -1.22
N GLN A 184 9.25 -6.46 -1.18
CA GLN A 184 9.43 -5.51 -0.10
C GLN A 184 8.09 -5.33 0.60
N HIS A 185 7.94 -5.96 1.76
CA HIS A 185 6.64 -6.08 2.40
C HIS A 185 6.76 -6.26 3.92
N PRO A 186 5.91 -5.59 4.73
CA PRO A 186 5.99 -5.71 6.19
C PRO A 186 5.47 -7.04 6.72
N LYS A 187 4.46 -7.66 6.08
CA LYS A 187 3.66 -8.76 6.63
C LYS A 187 3.61 -9.97 5.70
N PHE A 188 3.71 -11.18 6.27
CA PHE A 188 3.69 -12.46 5.56
C PHE A 188 2.83 -13.48 6.32
N VAL A 189 1.50 -13.35 6.23
CA VAL A 189 0.52 -14.15 7.01
C VAL A 189 -0.43 -14.95 6.10
N ASP A 190 -0.61 -14.54 4.83
CA ASP A 190 -1.43 -15.28 3.89
C ASP A 190 -0.72 -16.55 3.39
N ALA A 191 -1.29 -17.71 3.71
CA ALA A 191 -0.68 -19.00 3.38
C ALA A 191 -0.58 -19.24 1.87
N VAL A 192 -1.55 -18.76 1.07
CA VAL A 192 -1.54 -18.95 -0.39
C VAL A 192 -0.38 -18.17 -1.02
N ILE A 193 -0.19 -16.92 -0.63
CA ILE A 193 0.91 -16.11 -1.18
C ILE A 193 2.26 -16.64 -0.69
N THR A 194 2.37 -17.05 0.57
CA THR A 194 3.58 -17.69 1.10
C THR A 194 3.93 -18.96 0.33
N ASP A 195 2.95 -19.82 0.03
CA ASP A 195 3.11 -21.02 -0.81
C ASP A 195 3.63 -20.68 -2.22
N ARG A 196 3.11 -19.61 -2.86
CA ARG A 196 3.60 -19.19 -4.19
C ARG A 196 5.04 -18.69 -4.16
N LEU A 197 5.45 -18.01 -3.09
CA LEU A 197 6.85 -17.60 -2.91
C LEU A 197 7.78 -18.79 -2.74
N MET A 198 7.38 -19.82 -1.98
CA MET A 198 8.12 -21.09 -1.86
C MET A 198 8.20 -21.80 -3.22
N ALA A 199 7.08 -21.96 -3.92
CA ALA A 199 7.04 -22.59 -5.23
C ALA A 199 7.89 -21.84 -6.26
N ALA A 200 7.98 -20.52 -6.21
CA ALA A 200 8.90 -19.75 -7.05
C ALA A 200 10.36 -20.11 -6.77
N ALA A 201 10.76 -20.20 -5.50
CA ALA A 201 12.11 -20.63 -5.13
C ALA A 201 12.41 -22.07 -5.56
N GLU A 202 11.46 -23.01 -5.43
CA GLU A 202 11.60 -24.39 -5.89
C GLU A 202 11.75 -24.49 -7.42
N ARG A 203 11.14 -23.56 -8.19
CA ARG A 203 11.35 -23.46 -9.64
C ARG A 203 12.73 -22.90 -10.02
N GLY A 204 13.55 -22.51 -9.05
CA GLY A 204 14.87 -21.91 -9.26
C GLY A 204 14.86 -20.40 -9.46
N VAL A 205 13.73 -19.74 -9.17
CA VAL A 205 13.66 -18.25 -9.18
C VAL A 205 14.46 -17.70 -7.99
N HIS A 206 15.29 -16.70 -8.23
CA HIS A 206 16.03 -16.02 -7.18
C HIS A 206 15.10 -15.08 -6.39
N VAL A 207 14.55 -15.60 -5.29
CA VAL A 207 13.61 -14.85 -4.44
C VAL A 207 14.35 -14.10 -3.34
N ARG A 208 14.13 -12.78 -3.25
CA ARG A 208 14.63 -11.91 -2.17
C ARG A 208 13.46 -11.21 -1.48
N VAL A 209 13.45 -11.27 -0.17
CA VAL A 209 12.46 -10.62 0.69
C VAL A 209 13.14 -9.58 1.55
N LEU A 210 12.67 -8.33 1.49
CA LEU A 210 13.01 -7.28 2.42
C LEU A 210 11.81 -7.03 3.33
N CYS A 211 11.96 -7.30 4.63
CA CYS A 211 10.90 -7.18 5.63
C CYS A 211 11.22 -6.11 6.68
N GLY A 212 10.23 -5.72 7.48
CA GLY A 212 10.37 -4.73 8.55
C GLY A 212 10.71 -5.32 9.94
N GLY A 213 10.95 -6.63 10.04
CA GLY A 213 10.99 -7.30 11.33
C GLY A 213 9.60 -7.26 11.98
N LYS A 214 9.53 -6.85 13.25
CA LYS A 214 8.24 -6.67 13.96
C LYS A 214 7.57 -5.31 13.67
N HIS A 215 8.28 -4.37 13.06
CA HIS A 215 7.76 -3.03 12.82
C HIS A 215 6.76 -3.01 11.66
N GLY A 216 5.67 -2.26 11.80
CA GLY A 216 4.59 -2.18 10.81
C GLY A 216 3.69 -3.41 10.77
N ILE A 217 3.75 -4.28 11.79
CA ILE A 217 2.94 -5.49 11.93
C ILE A 217 2.12 -5.38 13.21
N SER A 218 0.85 -5.75 13.16
CA SER A 218 0.01 -5.87 14.33
C SER A 218 0.51 -7.01 15.23
N ASP A 219 0.43 -6.86 16.55
CA ASP A 219 0.95 -7.82 17.52
C ASP A 219 0.46 -9.26 17.27
N TRP A 220 -0.79 -9.41 16.84
CA TRP A 220 -1.38 -10.74 16.52
C TRP A 220 -0.83 -11.37 15.23
N ASP A 221 -0.17 -10.62 14.34
CA ASP A 221 0.41 -11.11 13.09
C ASP A 221 1.93 -11.35 13.15
N ILE A 222 2.58 -10.94 14.24
CA ILE A 222 4.04 -11.04 14.39
C ILE A 222 4.49 -12.50 14.33
N LEU A 223 3.85 -13.38 15.09
CA LEU A 223 4.23 -14.80 15.17
C LEU A 223 4.09 -15.48 13.83
N ASP A 224 2.98 -15.24 13.14
CA ASP A 224 2.70 -15.84 11.83
C ASP A 224 3.67 -15.31 10.75
N THR A 225 4.01 -14.01 10.81
CA THR A 225 5.00 -13.41 9.91
C THR A 225 6.39 -14.04 10.14
N PHE A 226 6.83 -14.19 11.40
CA PHE A 226 8.12 -14.81 11.69
C PHE A 226 8.14 -16.28 11.27
N ALA A 227 7.07 -17.04 11.53
CA ALA A 227 6.96 -18.43 11.09
C ALA A 227 7.07 -18.55 9.55
N SER A 228 6.33 -17.71 8.82
CA SER A 228 6.35 -17.69 7.35
C SER A 228 7.74 -17.32 6.81
N LEU A 229 8.40 -16.29 7.35
CA LEU A 229 9.75 -15.91 6.93
C LEU A 229 10.78 -17.02 7.21
N ARG A 230 10.69 -17.73 8.35
CA ARG A 230 11.54 -18.88 8.64
C ARG A 230 11.33 -20.03 7.64
N VAL A 231 10.08 -20.29 7.27
CA VAL A 231 9.77 -21.30 6.24
C VAL A 231 10.35 -20.86 4.90
N LEU A 232 10.12 -19.64 4.45
CA LEU A 232 10.68 -19.11 3.20
C LEU A 232 12.22 -19.27 3.14
N LYS A 233 12.93 -18.98 4.24
CA LYS A 233 14.39 -19.20 4.30
C LYS A 233 14.79 -20.67 4.08
N ARG A 234 14.02 -21.65 4.61
CA ARG A 234 14.29 -23.08 4.38
C ARG A 234 14.15 -23.48 2.92
N PHE A 235 13.33 -22.76 2.14
CA PHE A 235 13.19 -22.93 0.69
C PHE A 235 14.23 -22.11 -0.12
N GLY A 236 15.22 -21.50 0.53
CA GLY A 236 16.32 -20.79 -0.14
C GLY A 236 16.00 -19.32 -0.45
N VAL A 237 14.88 -18.79 0.02
CA VAL A 237 14.58 -17.36 -0.08
C VAL A 237 15.56 -16.56 0.78
N LYS A 238 16.18 -15.51 0.21
CA LYS A 238 17.03 -14.59 0.97
C LYS A 238 16.13 -13.58 1.68
N VAL A 239 16.20 -13.55 3.00
CA VAL A 239 15.41 -12.62 3.84
C VAL A 239 16.35 -11.63 4.51
N HIS A 240 16.10 -10.34 4.26
CA HIS A 240 16.78 -9.22 4.90
C HIS A 240 15.77 -8.36 5.68
N LYS A 241 16.26 -7.65 6.69
CA LYS A 241 15.51 -6.67 7.46
C LYS A 241 15.92 -5.26 7.08
N GLN A 242 14.95 -4.43 6.75
CA GLN A 242 15.15 -3.00 6.51
C GLN A 242 15.54 -2.29 7.81
N MET A 243 16.59 -1.47 7.79
CA MET A 243 17.17 -0.87 8.99
C MET A 243 16.92 0.63 9.09
N ASN A 244 17.08 1.37 7.99
CA ASN A 244 17.12 2.83 8.02
C ASN A 244 15.74 3.50 7.98
N LEU A 245 14.74 2.80 7.46
CA LEU A 245 13.37 3.27 7.33
C LEU A 245 12.42 2.19 7.85
N ARG A 246 11.29 2.61 8.35
CA ARG A 246 10.20 1.68 8.65
C ARG A 246 9.59 1.19 7.35
N LEU A 247 9.50 -0.11 7.20
CA LEU A 247 8.93 -0.70 6.01
C LEU A 247 7.40 -0.73 6.12
N HIS A 248 6.76 0.01 5.22
CA HIS A 248 5.31 -0.03 5.04
C HIS A 248 4.92 -0.33 3.58
N ALA A 249 5.87 -0.31 2.67
CA ALA A 249 5.68 -0.65 1.26
C ALA A 249 5.04 -2.04 1.05
N LYS A 250 4.25 -2.17 -0.01
CA LYS A 250 3.74 -3.43 -0.54
C LYS A 250 4.13 -3.48 -2.01
N LEU A 251 5.35 -3.97 -2.26
CA LEU A 251 6.00 -4.01 -3.56
C LEU A 251 6.43 -5.44 -3.89
N ILE A 252 6.12 -5.90 -5.09
CA ILE A 252 6.67 -7.12 -5.69
C ILE A 252 7.19 -6.77 -7.07
N ILE A 253 8.43 -7.18 -7.42
CA ILE A 253 8.98 -7.00 -8.78
C ILE A 253 9.41 -8.37 -9.32
N ALA A 254 8.93 -8.71 -10.52
CA ALA A 254 9.25 -9.95 -11.22
C ALA A 254 10.16 -9.66 -12.42
N ASP A 255 11.26 -10.41 -12.54
CA ASP A 255 12.21 -10.45 -13.64
C ASP A 255 12.79 -9.08 -14.07
N ASN A 256 12.72 -8.07 -13.20
CA ASN A 256 13.05 -6.68 -13.49
C ASN A 256 12.22 -6.03 -14.62
N GLU A 257 11.07 -6.60 -14.96
CA GLU A 257 10.22 -6.17 -16.06
C GLU A 257 8.83 -5.72 -15.60
N HIS A 258 8.35 -6.32 -14.52
CA HIS A 258 7.00 -6.08 -14.02
C HIS A 258 7.05 -5.79 -12.53
N ALA A 259 6.25 -4.82 -12.08
CA ALA A 259 6.07 -4.55 -10.66
C ALA A 259 4.59 -4.57 -10.26
N LEU A 260 4.33 -4.81 -9.00
CA LEU A 260 3.03 -4.73 -8.34
C LEU A 260 3.18 -3.85 -7.11
N VAL A 261 2.36 -2.81 -7.03
CA VAL A 261 2.29 -1.86 -5.89
C VAL A 261 0.84 -1.73 -5.47
N GLY A 262 0.58 -1.69 -4.16
CA GLY A 262 -0.78 -1.49 -3.66
C GLY A 262 -0.89 -1.41 -2.15
N SER A 263 -2.11 -1.37 -1.67
CA SER A 263 -2.39 -1.24 -0.24
C SER A 263 -2.46 -2.58 0.50
N MET A 264 -2.60 -3.71 -0.22
CA MET A 264 -2.83 -5.04 0.34
C MET A 264 -1.62 -5.53 1.13
N ASN A 265 -1.78 -5.76 2.41
CA ASN A 265 -0.87 -6.59 3.17
C ASN A 265 -1.00 -8.07 2.74
N ILE A 266 0.08 -8.86 2.85
CA ILE A 266 0.02 -10.31 2.63
C ILE A 266 -0.61 -10.95 3.88
N ASP A 267 -1.90 -10.69 4.09
CA ASP A 267 -2.71 -11.27 5.14
C ASP A 267 -4.12 -11.61 4.63
N ARG A 268 -4.78 -12.56 5.30
CA ARG A 268 -6.09 -13.03 4.90
C ARG A 268 -7.15 -11.93 4.92
N SER A 269 -7.11 -11.05 5.91
CA SER A 269 -8.11 -10.00 6.05
C SER A 269 -8.01 -8.96 4.92
N ALA A 270 -6.79 -8.66 4.47
CA ALA A 270 -6.56 -7.75 3.35
C ALA A 270 -7.16 -8.29 2.04
N PHE A 271 -7.12 -9.61 1.81
CA PHE A 271 -7.69 -10.20 0.61
C PHE A 271 -9.19 -10.46 0.69
N ASP A 272 -9.73 -10.83 1.86
CA ASP A 272 -11.08 -11.36 1.99
C ASP A 272 -12.08 -10.41 2.66
N LEU A 273 -11.63 -9.47 3.49
CA LEU A 273 -12.51 -8.70 4.37
C LEU A 273 -12.42 -7.19 4.20
N ARG A 274 -11.26 -6.69 3.73
CA ARG A 274 -10.99 -5.25 3.58
C ARG A 274 -11.30 -4.77 2.16
N ARG A 275 -11.44 -3.46 2.00
CA ARG A 275 -11.36 -2.82 0.69
C ARG A 275 -9.94 -2.34 0.46
N GLU A 276 -9.27 -2.92 -0.53
CA GLU A 276 -7.89 -2.65 -0.91
C GLU A 276 -7.78 -2.46 -2.41
N LEU A 277 -6.74 -1.74 -2.86
CA LEU A 277 -6.44 -1.52 -4.26
C LEU A 277 -4.94 -1.65 -4.53
N GLY A 278 -4.59 -2.35 -5.60
CA GLY A 278 -3.24 -2.41 -6.15
C GLY A 278 -3.23 -2.29 -7.66
N THR A 279 -2.05 -2.07 -8.22
CA THR A 279 -1.82 -1.94 -9.66
C THR A 279 -0.56 -2.67 -10.08
N THR A 280 -0.61 -3.29 -11.26
CA THR A 280 0.59 -3.81 -11.94
C THR A 280 1.20 -2.73 -12.82
N ILE A 281 2.53 -2.70 -12.90
CA ILE A 281 3.30 -1.73 -13.69
C ILE A 281 4.19 -2.52 -14.66
N LYS A 282 4.20 -2.08 -15.94
CA LYS A 282 5.06 -2.59 -17.00
C LYS A 282 5.87 -1.47 -17.67
N ASP A 283 5.72 -0.23 -17.22
CA ASP A 283 6.54 0.88 -17.70
C ASP A 283 7.99 0.68 -17.27
N GLY A 284 8.89 0.55 -18.24
CA GLY A 284 10.28 0.21 -18.00
C GLY A 284 11.03 1.27 -17.19
N ALA A 285 10.67 2.55 -17.30
CA ALA A 285 11.31 3.62 -16.53
C ALA A 285 10.90 3.56 -15.07
N VAL A 286 9.61 3.36 -14.80
CA VAL A 286 9.08 3.22 -13.42
C VAL A 286 9.60 1.93 -12.77
N VAL A 287 9.59 0.80 -13.49
CA VAL A 287 10.11 -0.47 -12.97
C VAL A 287 11.60 -0.34 -12.64
N LYS A 288 12.39 0.32 -13.49
CA LYS A 288 13.81 0.58 -13.25
C LYS A 288 14.03 1.40 -11.97
N GLN A 289 13.27 2.48 -11.77
CA GLN A 289 13.36 3.29 -10.55
C GLN A 289 13.00 2.48 -9.29
N LEU A 290 11.93 1.65 -9.34
CA LEU A 290 11.56 0.77 -8.24
C LEU A 290 12.67 -0.23 -7.90
N ILE A 291 13.37 -0.77 -8.92
CA ILE A 291 14.52 -1.66 -8.72
C ILE A 291 15.67 -0.91 -8.06
N GLU A 292 16.01 0.29 -8.54
CA GLU A 292 17.10 1.10 -7.98
C GLU A 292 16.85 1.40 -6.49
N VAL A 293 15.63 1.77 -6.12
CA VAL A 293 15.24 2.00 -4.72
C VAL A 293 15.34 0.71 -3.91
N PHE A 294 14.79 -0.40 -4.44
CA PHE A 294 14.86 -1.69 -3.75
C PHE A 294 16.32 -2.13 -3.52
N GLU A 295 17.20 -2.02 -4.53
CA GLU A 295 18.62 -2.40 -4.39
C GLU A 295 19.32 -1.51 -3.37
N SER A 296 19.05 -0.20 -3.35
CA SER A 296 19.59 0.72 -2.32
C SER A 296 19.14 0.33 -0.91
N ASP A 297 17.86 0.01 -0.73
CA ASP A 297 17.32 -0.44 0.55
C ASP A 297 17.90 -1.82 0.94
N TRP A 298 18.10 -2.72 -0.05
CA TRP A 298 18.70 -4.04 0.16
C TRP A 298 20.16 -3.93 0.59
N ASP A 299 20.95 -3.10 -0.06
CA ASP A 299 22.37 -2.91 0.24
C ASP A 299 22.60 -2.31 1.62
N SER A 300 21.67 -1.49 2.10
CA SER A 300 21.66 -0.91 3.46
C SER A 300 21.02 -1.80 4.52
N SER A 301 20.47 -2.94 4.14
CA SER A 301 19.80 -3.90 5.01
C SER A 301 20.75 -4.97 5.55
N HIS A 302 20.26 -5.79 6.48
CA HIS A 302 21.01 -6.93 7.00
C HIS A 302 20.28 -8.25 6.78
N SER A 303 21.06 -9.31 6.54
CA SER A 303 20.50 -10.67 6.55
C SER A 303 19.75 -10.91 7.85
N TYR A 304 18.50 -11.34 7.75
CA TYR A 304 17.60 -11.47 8.87
C TYR A 304 17.31 -12.92 9.20
N ASP A 305 17.44 -13.25 10.48
CA ASP A 305 17.06 -14.53 11.03
C ASP A 305 15.83 -14.33 11.92
N PRO A 306 14.61 -14.53 11.38
CA PRO A 306 13.40 -14.25 12.13
C PRO A 306 13.36 -15.08 13.41
N PRO A 307 12.99 -14.47 14.57
CA PRO A 307 12.90 -15.16 15.85
C PRO A 307 12.04 -16.41 15.79
N ASP A 308 12.31 -17.38 16.66
CA ASP A 308 11.42 -18.53 16.81
C ASP A 308 10.07 -18.05 17.40
N PRO A 309 8.93 -18.32 16.75
CA PRO A 309 7.62 -17.90 17.25
C PRO A 309 7.32 -18.37 18.67
N LEU A 310 7.96 -19.45 19.13
CA LEU A 310 7.80 -20.00 20.47
C LEU A 310 8.83 -19.47 21.49
N ASP A 311 9.72 -18.56 21.08
CA ASP A 311 10.71 -17.94 21.97
C ASP A 311 10.39 -16.45 22.21
N PRO A 312 9.50 -16.14 23.17
CA PRO A 312 9.05 -14.76 23.40
C PRO A 312 10.15 -13.84 23.94
N ALA A 313 11.27 -14.37 24.45
CA ALA A 313 12.38 -13.55 24.94
C ALA A 313 13.08 -12.83 23.77
N LYS A 314 13.26 -13.50 22.63
CA LYS A 314 13.86 -12.92 21.44
C LYS A 314 12.99 -11.89 20.72
N HIS A 315 11.66 -11.89 20.96
CA HIS A 315 10.77 -10.87 20.42
C HIS A 315 11.01 -9.48 21.04
N LYS A 316 11.59 -9.43 22.25
CA LYS A 316 11.86 -8.18 22.97
C LYS A 316 13.16 -7.49 22.54
N GLU A 317 14.09 -8.22 21.93
CA GLU A 317 15.43 -7.72 21.57
C GLU A 317 15.49 -6.98 20.22
N GLU A 318 14.42 -6.94 19.46
CA GLU A 318 14.35 -6.16 18.23
C GLU A 318 14.10 -4.66 18.50
N THR A 319 14.99 -4.05 19.26
CA THR A 319 14.96 -2.61 19.53
C THR A 319 15.85 -1.88 18.54
N GLY A 320 15.24 -1.17 17.59
CA GLY A 320 15.98 -0.34 16.63
C GLY A 320 15.30 0.98 16.29
N PHE A 321 14.02 1.10 16.64
CA PHE A 321 13.25 2.33 16.48
C PHE A 321 12.51 2.65 17.78
N PRO A 322 12.27 3.95 18.09
CA PRO A 322 11.43 4.33 19.22
C PRO A 322 10.11 3.58 19.19
N ASP A 323 9.63 3.13 20.35
CA ASP A 323 8.28 2.57 20.51
C ASP A 323 7.24 3.60 20.08
N ASP A 324 6.85 3.51 18.83
CA ASP A 324 5.84 4.38 18.25
C ASP A 324 4.52 3.62 18.28
N LYS A 325 3.79 3.82 19.34
CA LYS A 325 2.46 3.23 19.54
C LYS A 325 1.49 3.55 18.40
N ASP A 326 1.77 4.62 17.64
CA ASP A 326 0.93 5.08 16.53
C ASP A 326 1.10 4.26 15.24
N LEU A 327 2.14 3.40 15.13
CA LEU A 327 2.35 2.52 13.98
C LEU A 327 1.89 1.08 14.21
N GLN A 328 1.55 0.70 15.42
CA GLN A 328 1.21 -0.68 15.79
C GLN A 328 -0.20 -1.13 15.39
N HIS A 329 -1.05 -0.24 14.88
CA HIS A 329 -2.48 -0.53 14.68
C HIS A 329 -2.96 -0.26 13.25
N GLU A 330 -2.27 -0.80 12.26
CA GLU A 330 -2.79 -0.85 10.88
C GLU A 330 -3.49 -2.14 10.53
#